data_a1810fe976ad55f8649f29e4b5e5922d
#
_entry.id   a1810fe976ad55f8649f29e4b5e5922d
#
_cell.length_a   1.000
_cell.length_b   1.000
_cell.length_c   1.000
_cell.angle_alpha   90.00
_cell.angle_beta   90.00
_cell.angle_gamma   90.00
#
_symmetry.space_group_name_H-M   'P 1'
#
loop_
_entity.id
_entity.type
_entity.pdbx_description
1 polymer ?
#
loop_
_entity_poly.entity_id
_entity_poly.type
_entity_poly.pdbx_seq_one_letter_code
_entity_poly.pdbx_strand_id
1 'polypeptide(L)'
;MTRFSRRATWIGAVLGALTAFLAFTLQARAFAWDGTETEEFHQTYPLSANGRVELQNINGPVQIKAWDRNEVKVDAIKRAGSKHDLDEVQIKIDSDKESLSIRTDYARHEHTWTRNDPGSVDYVLMVPRNSRLDEINLVNGDLEIEGIGGEVRASCVNGRLRASSLSGRAELSTVNGNLEANFDRLSSPIEVSSVNAKVLLTLPSDAKADIEASTVSGSISNDFGIRVANHKWVGHELNGELGGGGTRVRVSNVNGRIEIRHANDNKPLSPARNMDRDRDDDDTI
;
A
#
# COMPACT_ATOMS: atom_id res chain seq x y z
N MET A 1 -12.03 3.77 -80.26
CA MET A 1 -12.33 4.81 -79.22
C MET A 1 -12.95 4.13 -78.05
N THR A 2 -12.18 3.65 -77.12
CA THR A 2 -12.58 2.76 -76.05
C THR A 2 -12.23 3.39 -74.71
N ARG A 3 -13.26 3.69 -73.93
CA ARG A 3 -13.12 4.13 -72.53
C ARG A 3 -12.86 2.90 -71.69
N PHE A 4 -11.72 2.86 -71.02
CA PHE A 4 -11.43 1.90 -69.96
C PHE A 4 -11.75 2.54 -68.56
N SER A 5 -12.72 1.92 -67.84
CA SER A 5 -13.11 2.26 -66.49
C SER A 5 -12.10 1.66 -65.51
N ARG A 6 -11.56 2.47 -64.60
CA ARG A 6 -10.81 2.01 -63.44
C ARG A 6 -11.78 1.73 -62.27
N ARG A 7 -11.99 0.47 -62.01
CA ARG A 7 -12.48 -0.03 -60.70
C ARG A 7 -11.57 -1.16 -60.27
N ALA A 8 -10.72 -0.89 -59.31
CA ALA A 8 -9.98 -1.83 -58.51
C ALA A 8 -9.43 -0.99 -57.32
N THR A 9 -9.49 -1.28 -56.10
CA THR A 9 -9.51 -2.43 -55.24
C THR A 9 -9.37 -1.89 -53.83
N TRP A 10 -10.43 -1.96 -53.02
CA TRP A 10 -10.40 -1.69 -51.59
C TRP A 10 -10.87 -2.94 -50.82
N ILE A 11 -10.14 -4.06 -51.00
CA ILE A 11 -10.36 -5.30 -50.24
C ILE A 11 -8.98 -5.88 -49.92
N GLY A 12 -8.27 -5.23 -49.03
CA GLY A 12 -6.93 -5.70 -48.65
C GLY A 12 -6.48 -5.31 -47.25
N ALA A 13 -7.23 -4.46 -46.56
CA ALA A 13 -6.75 -3.88 -45.31
C ALA A 13 -7.47 -4.37 -44.01
N VAL A 14 -8.41 -5.31 -44.12
CA VAL A 14 -9.20 -5.78 -42.93
C VAL A 14 -8.77 -7.17 -42.48
N LEU A 15 -8.01 -7.92 -43.26
CA LEU A 15 -7.55 -9.27 -42.86
C LEU A 15 -6.20 -9.30 -42.12
N GLY A 16 -5.49 -8.18 -41.99
CA GLY A 16 -4.20 -8.12 -41.29
C GLY A 16 -4.28 -7.87 -39.78
N ALA A 17 -5.41 -7.40 -39.26
CA ALA A 17 -5.56 -7.04 -37.86
C ALA A 17 -6.11 -8.14 -36.97
N LEU A 18 -6.68 -9.22 -37.52
CA LEU A 18 -7.26 -10.32 -36.72
C LEU A 18 -6.28 -11.47 -36.43
N THR A 19 -5.13 -11.52 -37.14
CA THR A 19 -4.14 -12.60 -36.91
C THR A 19 -3.07 -12.25 -35.87
N ALA A 20 -2.94 -10.98 -35.49
CA ALA A 20 -1.99 -10.57 -34.45
C ALA A 20 -2.52 -10.73 -33.03
N PHE A 21 -3.86 -10.89 -32.82
CA PHE A 21 -4.46 -11.04 -31.50
C PHE A 21 -4.57 -12.48 -30.99
N LEU A 22 -4.34 -13.46 -31.87
CA LEU A 22 -4.39 -14.90 -31.52
C LEU A 22 -3.01 -15.51 -31.21
N ALA A 23 -1.91 -14.78 -31.43
CA ALA A 23 -0.57 -15.31 -31.20
C ALA A 23 0.00 -14.98 -29.79
N PHE A 24 -0.71 -14.18 -28.98
CA PHE A 24 -0.21 -13.78 -27.66
C PHE A 24 -0.74 -14.68 -26.50
N THR A 25 -1.57 -15.65 -26.79
CA THR A 25 -2.16 -16.53 -25.76
C THR A 25 -1.48 -17.90 -25.62
N LEU A 26 -0.35 -18.15 -26.28
CA LEU A 26 0.25 -19.48 -26.31
C LEU A 26 1.69 -19.58 -25.79
N GLN A 27 2.18 -18.59 -25.03
CA GLN A 27 3.55 -18.64 -24.45
C GLN A 27 3.61 -18.62 -22.91
N ALA A 28 2.52 -18.87 -22.21
CA ALA A 28 2.51 -18.98 -20.76
C ALA A 28 2.40 -20.43 -20.25
N ARG A 29 3.00 -21.40 -20.95
CA ARG A 29 3.07 -22.78 -20.48
C ARG A 29 4.48 -23.34 -20.65
N ALA A 30 5.42 -22.87 -19.86
CA ALA A 30 6.64 -23.61 -19.56
C ALA A 30 7.42 -22.86 -18.48
N PHE A 31 7.13 -23.13 -17.22
CA PHE A 31 8.06 -23.13 -16.08
C PHE A 31 7.24 -23.36 -14.81
N ALA A 32 6.74 -24.56 -14.65
CA ALA A 32 6.23 -25.05 -13.37
C ALA A 32 6.84 -26.43 -13.13
N TRP A 33 8.08 -26.40 -12.65
CA TRP A 33 8.76 -27.57 -12.09
C TRP A 33 9.28 -27.19 -10.69
N ASP A 34 8.41 -26.69 -9.90
CA ASP A 34 8.50 -26.76 -8.45
C ASP A 34 7.15 -27.28 -8.00
N GLY A 35 7.09 -28.31 -7.18
CA GLY A 35 5.87 -29.04 -6.85
C GLY A 35 4.82 -28.18 -6.12
N THR A 36 4.55 -26.97 -6.61
CA THR A 36 3.61 -25.98 -6.07
C THR A 36 2.35 -25.99 -6.92
N GLU A 37 1.24 -26.35 -6.32
CA GLU A 37 -0.09 -26.24 -6.93
C GLU A 37 -0.58 -24.80 -6.89
N THR A 38 -1.24 -24.36 -7.98
CA THR A 38 -1.74 -22.98 -8.11
C THR A 38 -3.19 -22.95 -8.57
N GLU A 39 -3.95 -21.98 -8.08
CA GLU A 39 -5.31 -21.67 -8.51
C GLU A 39 -5.48 -20.17 -8.67
N GLU A 40 -6.01 -19.73 -9.81
CA GLU A 40 -6.24 -18.32 -10.11
C GLU A 40 -7.71 -17.96 -9.85
N PHE A 41 -7.91 -16.77 -9.29
CA PHE A 41 -9.21 -16.17 -9.01
C PHE A 41 -9.27 -14.78 -9.61
N HIS A 42 -10.29 -14.51 -10.44
CA HIS A 42 -10.49 -13.22 -11.10
C HIS A 42 -11.95 -12.82 -11.02
N GLN A 43 -12.26 -11.78 -10.28
CA GLN A 43 -13.63 -11.26 -10.19
C GLN A 43 -13.66 -9.74 -10.08
N THR A 44 -14.79 -9.15 -10.47
CA THR A 44 -15.04 -7.71 -10.37
C THR A 44 -16.35 -7.48 -9.61
N TYR A 45 -16.32 -6.57 -8.65
CA TYR A 45 -17.43 -6.23 -7.79
C TYR A 45 -17.77 -4.75 -7.92
N PRO A 46 -19.06 -4.37 -8.09
CA PRO A 46 -19.44 -2.97 -8.08
C PRO A 46 -19.16 -2.36 -6.71
N LEU A 47 -18.56 -1.17 -6.68
CA LEU A 47 -18.32 -0.42 -5.46
C LEU A 47 -18.49 1.07 -5.72
N SER A 48 -19.18 1.78 -4.83
CA SER A 48 -19.29 3.24 -4.88
C SER A 48 -17.89 3.91 -4.84
N ALA A 49 -17.78 5.10 -5.43
CA ALA A 49 -16.52 5.83 -5.49
C ALA A 49 -15.83 6.01 -4.12
N ASN A 50 -16.63 6.15 -3.05
CA ASN A 50 -16.17 6.30 -1.66
C ASN A 50 -16.42 5.03 -0.83
N GLY A 51 -16.67 3.90 -1.48
CA GLY A 51 -16.96 2.63 -0.83
C GLY A 51 -15.78 2.13 0.01
N ARG A 52 -16.08 1.22 0.94
CA ARG A 52 -15.12 0.64 1.86
C ARG A 52 -14.52 -0.64 1.27
N VAL A 53 -13.22 -0.80 1.41
CA VAL A 53 -12.50 -2.02 1.05
C VAL A 53 -11.74 -2.51 2.28
N GLU A 54 -11.98 -3.76 2.65
CA GLU A 54 -11.29 -4.48 3.72
C GLU A 54 -10.59 -5.69 3.13
N LEU A 55 -9.36 -5.97 3.59
CA LEU A 55 -8.62 -7.15 3.18
C LEU A 55 -7.81 -7.70 4.35
N GLN A 56 -7.99 -8.99 4.63
CA GLN A 56 -7.21 -9.72 5.62
C GLN A 56 -6.53 -10.91 4.96
N ASN A 57 -5.19 -10.88 4.91
CA ASN A 57 -4.37 -11.97 4.37
C ASN A 57 -3.28 -12.36 5.37
N ILE A 58 -2.98 -13.66 5.46
CA ILE A 58 -1.91 -14.14 6.34
C ILE A 58 -0.61 -14.26 5.56
N ASN A 59 -0.61 -14.95 4.42
CA ASN A 59 0.59 -15.23 3.65
C ASN A 59 0.43 -14.80 2.19
N GLY A 60 1.43 -14.13 1.66
CA GLY A 60 1.53 -13.68 0.28
C GLY A 60 1.40 -12.16 0.13
N PRO A 61 1.99 -11.59 -0.92
CA PRO A 61 1.98 -10.15 -1.15
C PRO A 61 0.59 -9.63 -1.51
N VAL A 62 0.36 -8.36 -1.18
CA VAL A 62 -0.88 -7.64 -1.52
C VAL A 62 -0.51 -6.35 -2.23
N GLN A 63 -1.07 -6.13 -3.41
CA GLN A 63 -0.93 -4.90 -4.18
C GLN A 63 -2.31 -4.27 -4.39
N ILE A 64 -2.50 -3.01 -4.00
CA ILE A 64 -3.73 -2.25 -4.16
C ILE A 64 -3.42 -1.00 -4.96
N LYS A 65 -4.09 -0.84 -6.11
CA LYS A 65 -3.92 0.32 -6.99
C LYS A 65 -5.23 1.03 -7.23
N ALA A 66 -5.18 2.35 -7.26
CA ALA A 66 -6.33 3.15 -7.62
C ALA A 66 -6.60 3.15 -9.12
N TRP A 67 -7.88 3.18 -9.50
CA TRP A 67 -8.34 3.44 -10.85
C TRP A 67 -9.57 4.35 -10.88
N ASP A 68 -9.99 4.77 -12.07
CA ASP A 68 -11.10 5.71 -12.21
C ASP A 68 -12.42 4.98 -12.62
N ARG A 69 -12.74 3.87 -11.90
CA ARG A 69 -13.98 3.10 -12.09
C ARG A 69 -14.64 2.85 -10.74
N ASN A 70 -16.00 2.77 -10.76
CA ASN A 70 -16.81 2.47 -9.56
C ASN A 70 -17.00 0.95 -9.38
N GLU A 71 -15.89 0.24 -9.36
CA GLU A 71 -15.83 -1.20 -9.18
C GLU A 71 -14.47 -1.59 -8.60
N VAL A 72 -14.40 -2.74 -7.95
CA VAL A 72 -13.15 -3.35 -7.51
C VAL A 72 -12.89 -4.59 -8.35
N LYS A 73 -11.74 -4.63 -9.02
CA LYS A 73 -11.23 -5.86 -9.62
C LYS A 73 -10.33 -6.56 -8.62
N VAL A 74 -10.60 -7.83 -8.38
CA VAL A 74 -9.82 -8.71 -7.50
C VAL A 74 -9.19 -9.79 -8.37
N ASP A 75 -7.88 -9.75 -8.47
CA ASP A 75 -7.06 -10.83 -9.03
C ASP A 75 -6.31 -11.48 -7.87
N ALA A 76 -6.42 -12.80 -7.71
CA ALA A 76 -5.71 -13.53 -6.68
C ALA A 76 -5.12 -14.83 -7.22
N ILE A 77 -3.95 -15.21 -6.73
CA ILE A 77 -3.28 -16.46 -7.06
C ILE A 77 -3.02 -17.19 -5.75
N LYS A 78 -3.73 -18.30 -5.55
CA LYS A 78 -3.45 -19.23 -4.44
C LYS A 78 -2.28 -20.12 -4.82
N ARG A 79 -1.40 -20.42 -3.86
CA ARG A 79 -0.28 -21.36 -4.00
C ARG A 79 -0.17 -22.23 -2.76
N ALA A 80 0.08 -23.51 -2.95
CA ALA A 80 0.33 -24.46 -1.88
C ALA A 80 1.22 -25.62 -2.35
N GLY A 81 1.84 -26.34 -1.41
CA GLY A 81 2.70 -27.47 -1.70
C GLY A 81 1.97 -28.73 -2.21
N SER A 82 0.65 -28.80 -2.05
CA SER A 82 -0.18 -29.90 -2.55
C SER A 82 -1.57 -29.43 -2.92
N LYS A 83 -2.29 -30.23 -3.73
CA LYS A 83 -3.69 -29.99 -4.06
C LYS A 83 -4.58 -29.94 -2.82
N HIS A 84 -4.31 -30.81 -1.84
CA HIS A 84 -5.04 -30.82 -0.58
C HIS A 84 -4.87 -29.50 0.20
N ASP A 85 -3.62 -29.03 0.36
CA ASP A 85 -3.34 -27.77 1.05
C ASP A 85 -3.92 -26.57 0.29
N LEU A 86 -3.95 -26.63 -1.05
CA LEU A 86 -4.55 -25.59 -1.89
C LEU A 86 -6.08 -25.49 -1.69
N ASP A 87 -6.76 -26.63 -1.57
CA ASP A 87 -8.21 -26.68 -1.33
C ASP A 87 -8.59 -26.16 0.08
N GLU A 88 -7.64 -26.15 1.02
CA GLU A 88 -7.80 -25.59 2.37
C GLU A 88 -7.65 -24.06 2.45
N VAL A 89 -7.02 -23.44 1.47
CA VAL A 89 -6.94 -22.01 1.34
C VAL A 89 -8.23 -21.47 0.71
N GLN A 90 -9.05 -20.79 1.48
CA GLN A 90 -10.33 -20.25 1.03
C GLN A 90 -10.31 -18.73 0.98
N ILE A 91 -10.69 -18.17 -0.17
CA ILE A 91 -10.94 -16.74 -0.33
C ILE A 91 -12.42 -16.49 -0.07
N LYS A 92 -12.74 -15.80 1.02
CA LYS A 92 -14.10 -15.39 1.37
C LYS A 92 -14.29 -13.93 1.00
N ILE A 93 -15.34 -13.66 0.23
CA ILE A 93 -15.67 -12.31 -0.22
C ILE A 93 -17.11 -12.02 0.16
N ASP A 94 -17.30 -10.90 0.83
CA ASP A 94 -18.60 -10.30 1.11
C ASP A 94 -18.64 -8.93 0.44
N SER A 95 -19.66 -8.70 -0.42
CA SER A 95 -19.70 -7.51 -1.26
C SER A 95 -21.08 -6.93 -1.36
N ASP A 96 -21.18 -5.62 -1.21
CA ASP A 96 -22.31 -4.80 -1.56
C ASP A 96 -21.87 -3.54 -2.32
N LYS A 97 -22.79 -2.60 -2.59
CA LYS A 97 -22.46 -1.37 -3.33
C LYS A 97 -21.57 -0.39 -2.55
N GLU A 98 -21.53 -0.48 -1.23
CA GLU A 98 -20.82 0.43 -0.34
C GLU A 98 -19.61 -0.21 0.33
N SER A 99 -19.51 -1.55 0.30
CA SER A 99 -18.43 -2.27 0.95
C SER A 99 -18.02 -3.54 0.21
N LEU A 100 -16.72 -3.85 0.28
CA LEU A 100 -16.11 -5.10 -0.15
C LEU A 100 -15.17 -5.59 0.96
N SER A 101 -15.45 -6.75 1.52
CA SER A 101 -14.60 -7.41 2.51
C SER A 101 -14.02 -8.70 1.91
N ILE A 102 -12.70 -8.82 1.94
CA ILE A 102 -11.94 -9.96 1.44
C ILE A 102 -11.18 -10.57 2.61
N ARG A 103 -11.35 -11.86 2.84
CA ARG A 103 -10.62 -12.59 3.87
C ARG A 103 -10.07 -13.89 3.33
N THR A 104 -8.79 -14.15 3.58
CA THR A 104 -8.19 -15.46 3.35
C THR A 104 -8.28 -16.29 4.62
N ASP A 105 -9.02 -17.39 4.55
CA ASP A 105 -9.09 -18.37 5.63
C ASP A 105 -8.24 -19.59 5.29
N TYR A 106 -7.52 -20.08 6.29
CA TYR A 106 -6.73 -21.30 6.23
C TYR A 106 -7.37 -22.32 7.18
N ALA A 107 -7.67 -23.52 6.69
CA ALA A 107 -8.25 -24.56 7.55
C ALA A 107 -7.27 -24.91 8.68
N ARG A 108 -7.78 -24.93 9.91
CA ARG A 108 -6.99 -25.31 11.08
C ARG A 108 -7.00 -26.82 11.20
N HIS A 109 -5.84 -27.47 11.02
CA HIS A 109 -5.67 -28.84 11.45
C HIS A 109 -5.36 -28.89 12.95
N GLU A 110 -6.25 -29.44 13.75
CA GLU A 110 -6.10 -29.52 15.21
C GLU A 110 -4.95 -30.44 15.66
N HIS A 111 -4.37 -31.29 14.83
CA HIS A 111 -3.40 -32.30 15.27
C HIS A 111 -2.39 -32.76 14.23
N THR A 112 -1.55 -31.87 13.67
CA THR A 112 -0.32 -32.41 13.08
C THR A 112 0.78 -31.34 13.09
N TRP A 113 1.81 -31.58 13.89
CA TRP A 113 3.10 -30.85 13.85
C TRP A 113 3.91 -31.22 12.60
N THR A 114 3.26 -31.63 11.54
CA THR A 114 3.90 -31.87 10.26
C THR A 114 3.95 -30.56 9.50
N ARG A 115 5.09 -30.28 9.00
CA ARG A 115 5.63 -29.19 8.20
C ARG A 115 4.84 -28.97 6.90
N ASN A 116 3.58 -28.58 7.01
CA ASN A 116 2.79 -28.20 5.85
C ASN A 116 2.92 -26.70 5.68
N ASP A 117 3.39 -26.30 4.51
CA ASP A 117 3.32 -24.93 4.06
C ASP A 117 1.83 -24.54 4.03
N PRO A 118 1.38 -23.61 4.87
CA PRO A 118 -0.05 -23.28 4.97
C PRO A 118 -0.61 -22.66 3.67
N GLY A 119 0.19 -22.59 2.63
CA GLY A 119 -0.14 -21.93 1.39
C GLY A 119 -0.07 -20.42 1.47
N SER A 120 -0.19 -19.76 0.34
CA SER A 120 -0.19 -18.32 0.22
C SER A 120 -1.21 -17.85 -0.81
N VAL A 121 -1.66 -16.60 -0.66
CA VAL A 121 -2.50 -15.92 -1.65
C VAL A 121 -1.88 -14.59 -2.00
N ASP A 122 -1.53 -14.42 -3.26
CA ASP A 122 -1.04 -13.16 -3.80
C ASP A 122 -2.22 -12.37 -4.34
N TYR A 123 -2.43 -11.16 -3.85
CA TYR A 123 -3.54 -10.31 -4.29
C TYR A 123 -3.08 -9.12 -5.11
N VAL A 124 -3.82 -8.82 -6.17
CA VAL A 124 -3.78 -7.56 -6.90
C VAL A 124 -5.19 -6.98 -6.98
N LEU A 125 -5.41 -5.84 -6.34
CA LEU A 125 -6.68 -5.15 -6.33
C LEU A 125 -6.59 -3.85 -7.12
N MET A 126 -7.58 -3.61 -7.99
CA MET A 126 -7.81 -2.29 -8.55
C MET A 126 -9.07 -1.71 -7.89
N VAL A 127 -8.95 -0.55 -7.22
CA VAL A 127 -10.02 0.03 -6.41
C VAL A 127 -10.34 1.46 -6.85
N PRO A 128 -11.57 1.98 -6.64
CA PRO A 128 -11.88 3.38 -6.92
C PRO A 128 -10.91 4.31 -6.17
N ARG A 129 -10.45 5.37 -6.84
CA ARG A 129 -9.44 6.31 -6.28
C ARG A 129 -9.81 6.88 -4.92
N ASN A 130 -11.08 7.17 -4.67
CA ASN A 130 -11.55 7.77 -3.42
C ASN A 130 -12.12 6.75 -2.43
N SER A 131 -11.97 5.44 -2.69
CA SER A 131 -12.40 4.42 -1.74
C SER A 131 -11.65 4.53 -0.42
N ARG A 132 -12.28 4.06 0.64
CA ARG A 132 -11.66 3.95 1.96
C ARG A 132 -11.09 2.55 2.10
N LEU A 133 -9.78 2.45 2.24
CA LEU A 133 -9.11 1.22 2.61
C LEU A 133 -9.15 1.10 4.14
N ASP A 134 -10.12 0.35 4.65
CA ASP A 134 -10.36 0.20 6.08
C ASP A 134 -10.00 -1.24 6.49
N GLU A 135 -9.07 -1.44 7.40
CA GLU A 135 -8.58 -2.76 7.79
C GLU A 135 -7.85 -3.57 6.68
N ILE A 136 -6.85 -2.98 6.05
CA ILE A 136 -5.94 -3.73 5.19
C ILE A 136 -4.87 -4.38 6.06
N ASN A 137 -5.05 -5.67 6.39
CA ASN A 137 -4.20 -6.40 7.33
C ASN A 137 -3.44 -7.53 6.64
N LEU A 138 -2.11 -7.48 6.70
CA LEU A 138 -1.21 -8.50 6.18
C LEU A 138 -0.28 -9.01 7.28
N VAL A 139 -0.15 -10.33 7.42
CA VAL A 139 0.78 -10.88 8.41
C VAL A 139 2.15 -11.12 7.79
N ASN A 140 2.25 -11.88 6.70
CA ASN A 140 3.51 -12.23 6.06
C ASN A 140 3.46 -11.92 4.56
N GLY A 141 4.25 -10.96 4.13
CA GLY A 141 4.37 -10.55 2.72
C GLY A 141 4.53 -9.03 2.60
N ASP A 142 4.76 -8.57 1.40
CA ASP A 142 4.87 -7.14 1.11
C ASP A 142 3.48 -6.55 0.80
N LEU A 143 3.17 -5.39 1.37
CA LEU A 143 1.94 -4.63 1.13
C LEU A 143 2.28 -3.36 0.35
N GLU A 144 1.71 -3.23 -0.84
CA GLU A 144 1.86 -2.06 -1.69
C GLU A 144 0.51 -1.39 -1.95
N ILE A 145 0.42 -0.08 -1.70
CA ILE A 145 -0.79 0.73 -1.89
C ILE A 145 -0.41 1.95 -2.74
N GLU A 146 -1.14 2.19 -3.82
CA GLU A 146 -0.81 3.25 -4.78
C GLU A 146 -2.03 4.07 -5.22
N GLY A 147 -1.91 5.41 -5.15
CA GLY A 147 -2.81 6.36 -5.78
C GLY A 147 -4.14 6.58 -5.05
N ILE A 148 -4.25 6.27 -3.75
CA ILE A 148 -5.49 6.38 -2.98
C ILE A 148 -5.69 7.81 -2.48
N GLY A 149 -6.84 8.38 -2.83
CA GLY A 149 -7.28 9.70 -2.36
C GLY A 149 -8.17 9.66 -1.12
N GLY A 150 -8.79 8.51 -0.82
CA GLY A 150 -9.58 8.28 0.38
C GLY A 150 -8.75 7.97 1.63
N GLU A 151 -9.41 7.55 2.69
CA GLU A 151 -8.75 7.12 3.94
C GLU A 151 -8.06 5.77 3.75
N VAL A 152 -6.86 5.62 4.34
CA VAL A 152 -6.09 4.36 4.32
C VAL A 152 -5.73 3.97 5.75
N ARG A 153 -6.20 2.79 6.18
CA ARG A 153 -5.73 2.10 7.39
C ARG A 153 -5.13 0.77 6.99
N ALA A 154 -3.82 0.65 7.18
CA ALA A 154 -3.07 -0.52 6.73
C ALA A 154 -2.06 -1.00 7.76
N SER A 155 -1.99 -2.30 7.94
CA SER A 155 -1.09 -2.97 8.88
C SER A 155 -0.35 -4.13 8.21
N CYS A 156 0.97 -4.19 8.43
CA CYS A 156 1.80 -5.30 7.98
C CYS A 156 2.67 -5.80 9.13
N VAL A 157 2.60 -7.09 9.45
CA VAL A 157 3.40 -7.62 10.58
C VAL A 157 4.82 -7.94 10.14
N ASN A 158 4.98 -8.79 9.12
CA ASN A 158 6.28 -9.22 8.63
C ASN A 158 6.37 -8.98 7.12
N GLY A 159 7.03 -7.89 6.73
CA GLY A 159 7.19 -7.51 5.32
C GLY A 159 7.33 -6.01 5.16
N ARG A 160 7.45 -5.57 3.92
CA ARG A 160 7.53 -4.15 3.60
C ARG A 160 6.11 -3.59 3.40
N LEU A 161 5.84 -2.43 4.02
CA LEU A 161 4.67 -1.62 3.70
C LEU A 161 5.12 -0.44 2.86
N ARG A 162 4.64 -0.35 1.62
CA ARG A 162 4.86 0.80 0.73
C ARG A 162 3.52 1.42 0.37
N ALA A 163 3.36 2.70 0.68
CA ALA A 163 2.18 3.47 0.33
C ALA A 163 2.60 4.72 -0.43
N SER A 164 2.15 4.87 -1.67
CA SER A 164 2.58 5.96 -2.57
C SER A 164 1.40 6.71 -3.16
N SER A 165 1.64 8.01 -3.47
CA SER A 165 0.64 8.91 -4.05
C SER A 165 -0.65 8.96 -3.24
N LEU A 166 -0.50 9.09 -1.90
CA LEU A 166 -1.63 9.25 -0.99
C LEU A 166 -2.01 10.73 -0.87
N SER A 167 -3.30 11.00 -0.63
CA SER A 167 -3.78 12.37 -0.40
C SER A 167 -4.86 12.47 0.68
N GLY A 168 -5.38 11.36 1.17
CA GLY A 168 -6.35 11.28 2.27
C GLY A 168 -5.70 11.08 3.64
N ARG A 169 -6.54 10.80 4.64
CA ARG A 169 -6.09 10.36 5.96
C ARG A 169 -5.34 9.03 5.84
N ALA A 170 -4.24 8.90 6.56
CA ALA A 170 -3.48 7.66 6.57
C ALA A 170 -3.12 7.24 8.00
N GLU A 171 -3.37 5.96 8.31
CA GLU A 171 -2.94 5.27 9.51
C GLU A 171 -2.21 4.01 9.08
N LEU A 172 -0.87 4.03 9.19
CA LEU A 172 -0.01 2.99 8.67
C LEU A 172 0.80 2.37 9.80
N SER A 173 0.79 1.04 9.90
CA SER A 173 1.53 0.35 10.95
C SER A 173 2.34 -0.83 10.44
N THR A 174 3.51 -1.06 11.04
CA THR A 174 4.31 -2.26 10.79
C THR A 174 5.00 -2.74 12.05
N VAL A 175 5.19 -4.05 12.16
CA VAL A 175 5.93 -4.62 13.30
C VAL A 175 7.38 -4.89 12.88
N ASN A 176 7.60 -5.72 11.87
CA ASN A 176 8.91 -6.09 11.40
C ASN A 176 9.02 -5.86 9.90
N GLY A 177 9.75 -4.82 9.50
CA GLY A 177 9.97 -4.52 8.09
C GLY A 177 10.04 -3.02 7.83
N ASN A 178 10.30 -2.63 6.59
CA ASN A 178 10.40 -1.22 6.24
C ASN A 178 9.00 -0.65 5.94
N LEU A 179 8.77 0.60 6.38
CA LEU A 179 7.59 1.38 6.04
C LEU A 179 8.04 2.58 5.20
N GLU A 180 7.50 2.67 3.98
CA GLU A 180 7.73 3.79 3.07
C GLU A 180 6.38 4.42 2.73
N ALA A 181 6.17 5.70 3.06
CA ALA A 181 4.95 6.41 2.73
C ALA A 181 5.26 7.73 2.00
N ASN A 182 4.55 7.96 0.91
CA ASN A 182 4.68 9.16 0.08
C ASN A 182 3.30 9.82 -0.08
N PHE A 183 3.24 11.11 0.17
CA PHE A 183 2.02 11.92 0.10
C PHE A 183 2.15 13.00 -0.97
N ASP A 184 1.20 13.02 -1.91
CA ASP A 184 1.11 14.07 -2.94
C ASP A 184 0.55 15.38 -2.37
N ARG A 185 -0.28 15.28 -1.33
CA ARG A 185 -0.88 16.41 -0.59
C ARG A 185 -1.10 16.05 0.87
N LEU A 186 -1.00 17.05 1.73
CA LEU A 186 -1.35 16.95 3.14
C LEU A 186 -2.67 17.68 3.40
N SER A 187 -3.77 16.97 3.35
CA SER A 187 -5.11 17.52 3.62
C SER A 187 -5.78 16.91 4.84
N SER A 188 -5.22 15.84 5.37
CA SER A 188 -5.80 15.05 6.48
C SER A 188 -4.70 14.48 7.36
N PRO A 189 -4.98 14.17 8.64
CA PRO A 189 -4.00 13.65 9.56
C PRO A 189 -3.31 12.38 9.08
N ILE A 190 -2.02 12.26 9.39
CA ILE A 190 -1.18 11.10 9.11
C ILE A 190 -0.67 10.55 10.42
N GLU A 191 -0.83 9.25 10.62
CA GLU A 191 -0.29 8.50 11.74
C GLU A 191 0.51 7.31 11.23
N VAL A 192 1.78 7.23 11.62
CA VAL A 192 2.67 6.12 11.27
C VAL A 192 3.24 5.52 12.54
N SER A 193 3.05 4.23 12.72
CA SER A 193 3.58 3.51 13.87
C SER A 193 4.39 2.28 13.45
N SER A 194 5.51 2.05 14.15
CA SER A 194 6.34 0.88 13.86
C SER A 194 7.05 0.37 15.10
N VAL A 195 7.46 -0.90 15.07
CA VAL A 195 8.22 -1.48 16.17
C VAL A 195 9.67 -1.67 15.77
N ASN A 196 9.97 -2.50 14.78
CA ASN A 196 11.33 -2.77 14.31
C ASN A 196 11.42 -2.43 12.82
N ALA A 197 11.54 -1.14 12.50
CA ALA A 197 11.47 -0.70 11.11
C ALA A 197 12.37 0.50 10.82
N LYS A 198 12.75 0.60 9.55
CA LYS A 198 13.10 1.89 8.96
C LYS A 198 11.81 2.52 8.43
N VAL A 199 11.47 3.71 8.92
CA VAL A 199 10.34 4.51 8.44
C VAL A 199 10.88 5.61 7.54
N LEU A 200 10.41 5.64 6.29
CA LEU A 200 10.67 6.72 5.35
C LEU A 200 9.34 7.41 5.00
N LEU A 201 9.21 8.66 5.42
CA LEU A 201 8.06 9.50 5.13
C LEU A 201 8.45 10.61 4.16
N THR A 202 7.80 10.66 2.99
CA THR A 202 8.02 11.72 2.00
C THR A 202 6.79 12.63 1.95
N LEU A 203 7.00 13.92 2.22
CA LEU A 203 5.97 14.95 2.25
C LEU A 203 6.18 15.95 1.12
N PRO A 204 5.13 16.64 0.62
CA PRO A 204 5.28 17.74 -0.32
C PRO A 204 6.27 18.78 0.19
N SER A 205 7.07 19.38 -0.69
CA SER A 205 8.05 20.40 -0.28
C SER A 205 7.36 21.63 0.34
N ASP A 206 6.17 21.99 -0.14
CA ASP A 206 5.32 23.08 0.34
C ASP A 206 4.34 22.68 1.46
N ALA A 207 4.64 21.60 2.19
CA ALA A 207 3.78 21.06 3.23
C ALA A 207 3.45 22.09 4.32
N LYS A 208 2.20 22.08 4.79
CA LYS A 208 1.74 22.79 5.99
C LYS A 208 1.33 21.75 7.02
N ALA A 209 2.15 21.58 8.05
CA ALA A 209 1.98 20.47 8.98
C ALA A 209 2.57 20.76 10.36
N ASP A 210 1.95 20.15 11.37
CA ASP A 210 2.50 19.99 12.71
C ASP A 210 3.07 18.58 12.79
N ILE A 211 4.42 18.47 12.87
CA ILE A 211 5.12 17.19 12.83
C ILE A 211 5.58 16.81 14.23
N GLU A 212 5.19 15.62 14.65
CA GLU A 212 5.66 14.98 15.87
C GLU A 212 6.27 13.61 15.49
N ALA A 213 7.56 13.42 15.72
CA ALA A 213 8.22 12.15 15.48
C ALA A 213 9.00 11.72 16.72
N SER A 214 8.89 10.44 17.09
CA SER A 214 9.56 9.88 18.27
C SER A 214 10.08 8.48 18.01
N THR A 215 11.26 8.16 18.59
CA THR A 215 11.80 6.81 18.61
C THR A 215 12.45 6.52 19.96
N VAL A 216 12.26 5.29 20.46
CA VAL A 216 12.87 4.85 21.72
C VAL A 216 14.33 4.48 21.51
N SER A 217 14.63 3.71 20.46
CA SER A 217 15.98 3.27 20.12
C SER A 217 16.21 3.41 18.62
N GLY A 218 17.06 4.36 18.23
CA GLY A 218 17.30 4.60 16.79
C GLY A 218 17.72 6.04 16.52
N SER A 219 17.33 6.56 15.38
CA SER A 219 17.63 7.94 14.98
C SER A 219 16.49 8.57 14.22
N ILE A 220 16.38 9.91 14.30
CA ILE A 220 15.45 10.71 13.51
C ILE A 220 16.28 11.65 12.64
N SER A 221 15.92 11.74 11.36
CA SER A 221 16.48 12.73 10.44
C SER A 221 15.37 13.37 9.61
N ASN A 222 15.54 14.62 9.21
CA ASN A 222 14.59 15.30 8.34
C ASN A 222 15.30 16.31 7.42
N ASP A 223 14.71 16.54 6.24
CA ASP A 223 15.23 17.45 5.23
C ASP A 223 14.67 18.89 5.39
N PHE A 224 13.70 19.09 6.29
CA PHE A 224 13.05 20.39 6.51
C PHE A 224 13.81 21.30 7.50
N GLY A 225 14.85 20.78 8.17
CA GLY A 225 15.64 21.54 9.13
C GLY A 225 15.03 21.69 10.53
N ILE A 226 14.02 20.87 10.86
CA ILE A 226 13.48 20.80 12.23
C ILE A 226 14.53 20.15 13.14
N ARG A 227 14.75 20.74 14.32
CA ARG A 227 15.70 20.22 15.29
C ARG A 227 15.21 18.91 15.90
N VAL A 228 16.11 17.94 16.01
CA VAL A 228 15.88 16.70 16.76
C VAL A 228 16.40 16.89 18.17
N ALA A 229 15.55 16.70 19.15
CA ALA A 229 15.91 16.68 20.55
C ALA A 229 16.39 15.27 20.95
N ASN A 230 17.52 15.22 21.66
CA ASN A 230 18.07 13.99 22.19
C ASN A 230 17.81 13.96 23.70
N HIS A 231 17.05 13.00 24.17
CA HIS A 231 16.83 12.83 25.59
C HIS A 231 18.05 12.17 26.24
N LYS A 232 18.40 12.65 27.44
CA LYS A 232 19.63 12.27 28.14
C LYS A 232 19.73 10.77 28.45
N TRP A 233 18.61 10.06 28.53
CA TRP A 233 18.55 8.67 28.93
C TRP A 233 18.01 7.72 27.86
N VAL A 234 16.93 8.07 27.16
CA VAL A 234 16.29 7.20 26.15
C VAL A 234 15.56 8.06 25.14
N GLY A 235 15.79 7.79 23.84
CA GLY A 235 14.95 8.25 22.74
C GLY A 235 15.38 9.54 22.09
N HIS A 236 14.80 9.74 20.93
CA HIS A 236 14.91 10.95 20.13
C HIS A 236 13.50 11.46 19.82
N GLU A 237 13.32 12.76 19.82
CA GLU A 237 12.06 13.41 19.52
C GLU A 237 12.28 14.58 18.56
N LEU A 238 11.33 14.76 17.66
CA LEU A 238 11.26 15.89 16.75
C LEU A 238 9.85 16.49 16.86
N ASN A 239 9.78 17.78 17.24
CA ASN A 239 8.55 18.54 17.28
C ASN A 239 8.75 19.81 16.48
N GLY A 240 7.94 20.01 15.46
CA GLY A 240 8.06 21.18 14.61
C GLY A 240 6.86 21.44 13.75
N GLU A 241 6.82 22.67 13.27
CA GLU A 241 5.78 23.23 12.42
C GLU A 241 6.38 23.55 11.06
N LEU A 242 5.70 23.15 9.99
CA LEU A 242 6.04 23.47 8.61
C LEU A 242 5.00 24.41 8.01
N GLY A 243 5.45 25.48 7.36
CA GLY A 243 4.60 26.39 6.60
C GLY A 243 3.53 27.12 7.42
N GLY A 244 3.76 27.31 8.74
CA GLY A 244 2.81 27.94 9.67
C GLY A 244 1.80 26.95 10.28
N GLY A 245 2.13 25.64 10.29
CA GLY A 245 1.30 24.59 10.87
C GLY A 245 0.12 24.16 10.01
N GLY A 246 -0.62 23.19 10.49
CA GLY A 246 -1.82 22.69 9.80
C GLY A 246 -2.14 21.24 10.05
N THR A 247 -1.86 20.38 9.09
CA THR A 247 -2.17 18.96 9.19
C THR A 247 -1.25 18.26 10.19
N ARG A 248 -1.81 17.51 11.11
CA ARG A 248 -1.02 16.71 12.07
C ARG A 248 -0.37 15.52 11.39
N VAL A 249 0.95 15.41 11.58
CA VAL A 249 1.76 14.27 11.14
C VAL A 249 2.46 13.68 12.36
N ARG A 250 2.05 12.48 12.76
CA ARG A 250 2.64 11.75 13.88
C ARG A 250 3.37 10.52 13.40
N VAL A 251 4.63 10.35 13.81
CA VAL A 251 5.45 9.19 13.50
C VAL A 251 6.04 8.62 14.79
N SER A 252 5.75 7.37 15.10
CA SER A 252 6.30 6.68 16.28
C SER A 252 7.01 5.40 15.87
N ASN A 253 8.20 5.18 16.43
CA ASN A 253 8.95 3.95 16.24
C ASN A 253 9.55 3.48 17.57
N VAL A 254 9.64 2.19 17.79
CA VAL A 254 10.35 1.67 18.97
C VAL A 254 11.83 1.51 18.63
N ASN A 255 12.17 0.74 17.60
CA ASN A 255 13.54 0.47 17.19
C ASN A 255 13.74 0.76 15.70
N GLY A 256 14.70 1.61 15.36
CA GLY A 256 15.08 1.88 14.00
C GLY A 256 15.11 3.37 13.65
N ARG A 257 15.22 3.64 12.37
CA ARG A 257 15.40 5.01 11.88
C ARG A 257 14.09 5.58 11.35
N ILE A 258 13.83 6.83 11.70
CA ILE A 258 12.79 7.65 11.07
C ILE A 258 13.49 8.67 10.16
N GLU A 259 13.12 8.68 8.88
CA GLU A 259 13.56 9.67 7.89
C GLU A 259 12.34 10.41 7.35
N ILE A 260 12.30 11.73 7.52
CA ILE A 260 11.25 12.60 6.96
C ILE A 260 11.88 13.42 5.85
N ARG A 261 11.43 13.19 4.61
CA ARG A 261 11.99 13.82 3.42
C ARG A 261 10.97 14.73 2.74
N HIS A 262 11.45 15.73 2.05
CA HIS A 262 10.62 16.47 1.12
C HIS A 262 10.60 15.81 -0.26
N ALA A 263 9.47 15.90 -0.96
CA ALA A 263 9.37 15.49 -2.34
C ALA A 263 10.17 16.45 -3.22
N ASN A 264 10.93 15.92 -4.20
CA ASN A 264 11.60 16.75 -5.20
C ASN A 264 10.59 17.21 -6.27
N ASP A 265 9.57 17.97 -5.86
CA ASP A 265 8.41 18.38 -6.67
C ASP A 265 8.58 19.79 -7.27
N ASN A 266 9.81 20.34 -7.27
CA ASN A 266 10.15 21.69 -7.75
C ASN A 266 9.41 22.82 -7.04
N LYS A 267 8.81 22.56 -5.88
CA LYS A 267 8.18 23.60 -5.06
C LYS A 267 9.16 24.14 -4.02
N PRO A 268 8.97 25.38 -3.55
CA PRO A 268 9.79 25.91 -2.48
C PRO A 268 9.60 25.11 -1.19
N LEU A 269 10.69 24.91 -0.45
CA LEU A 269 10.63 24.22 0.82
C LEU A 269 9.91 25.08 1.85
N SER A 270 8.95 24.48 2.56
CA SER A 270 8.24 25.17 3.64
C SER A 270 9.19 25.60 4.75
N PRO A 271 9.06 26.84 5.26
CA PRO A 271 9.81 27.25 6.42
C PRO A 271 9.46 26.37 7.62
N ALA A 272 10.49 25.97 8.35
CA ALA A 272 10.35 25.14 9.54
C ALA A 272 10.52 25.96 10.82
N ARG A 273 9.74 25.64 11.83
CA ARG A 273 9.83 26.19 13.18
C ARG A 273 9.85 25.03 14.17
N ASN A 274 10.74 25.11 15.16
CA ASN A 274 10.73 24.16 16.26
C ASN A 274 9.61 24.53 17.23
N MET A 275 8.86 23.54 17.68
CA MET A 275 7.93 23.68 18.80
C MET A 275 8.64 23.15 20.05
N ASP A 276 9.07 24.05 20.92
CA ASP A 276 9.54 23.65 22.25
C ASP A 276 8.31 23.21 23.04
N ARG A 277 8.29 21.99 23.57
CA ARG A 277 7.37 21.69 24.67
C ARG A 277 7.80 22.57 25.84
N ASP A 278 6.97 23.51 26.24
CA ASP A 278 7.13 24.18 27.54
C ASP A 278 7.28 23.07 28.57
N ARG A 279 8.51 22.88 29.06
CA ARG A 279 8.70 22.19 30.33
C ARG A 279 8.08 23.13 31.36
N ASP A 280 6.93 22.74 31.87
CA ASP A 280 6.55 23.18 33.19
C ASP A 280 7.64 22.66 34.14
N ASP A 281 8.71 23.47 34.26
CA ASP A 281 9.70 23.38 35.33
C ASP A 281 8.93 23.85 36.60
N ASP A 282 8.11 22.97 37.12
CA ASP A 282 7.62 23.07 38.50
C ASP A 282 8.66 22.41 39.42
N ASP A 283 9.89 22.89 39.34
CA ASP A 283 10.90 22.73 40.39
C ASP A 283 10.83 23.94 41.30
N THR A 284 9.76 24.01 42.09
CA THR A 284 9.74 24.84 43.29
C THR A 284 9.41 23.94 44.48
N ILE A 285 10.38 23.54 45.18
CA ILE A 285 10.63 23.37 46.64
C ILE A 285 11.61 22.23 46.90
#